data_9fb329326c939902f851844afa4875cf
#
_entry.id   9fb329326c939902f851844afa4875cf
#
_cell.length_a   1.000
_cell.length_b   1.000
_cell.length_c   1.000
_cell.angle_alpha   90.00
_cell.angle_beta   90.00
_cell.angle_gamma   90.00
#
_symmetry.space_group_name_H-M   'P 1'
#
loop_
_entity.id
_entity.type
_entity.pdbx_description
1 polymer ?
#
loop_
_entity_poly.entity_id
_entity_poly.type
_entity_poly.pdbx_seq_one_letter_code
_entity_poly.pdbx_strand_id
1 'polypeptide(L)'
;MTVSEQKQTQRRAGRAARRALSAQARAAANAALCANLWQLDAVQNAQTILLYAAFGSEADLSAFAEKAQAQGKTLAYPVCGEAYSLTAAVPGPDGWETGL
;
A
#
# COMPACT_ATOMS: atom_id res chain seq x y z
N MET A 1 -13.66 -3.28 27.82
CA MET A 1 -13.05 -3.63 26.54
C MET A 1 -11.56 -3.27 26.57
N THR A 2 -10.69 -4.20 26.24
CA THR A 2 -9.25 -3.94 26.19
C THR A 2 -8.88 -3.14 24.94
N VAL A 3 -7.68 -2.54 24.93
CA VAL A 3 -7.15 -1.85 23.75
C VAL A 3 -7.06 -2.80 22.55
N SER A 4 -6.63 -4.06 22.78
CA SER A 4 -6.55 -5.08 21.74
C SER A 4 -7.92 -5.39 21.15
N GLU A 5 -8.96 -5.54 21.98
CA GLU A 5 -10.33 -5.76 21.53
C GLU A 5 -10.88 -4.57 20.75
N GLN A 6 -10.59 -3.35 21.19
CA GLN A 6 -10.97 -2.13 20.47
C GLN A 6 -10.33 -2.07 19.09
N LYS A 7 -9.04 -2.39 18.98
CA LYS A 7 -8.35 -2.44 17.70
C LYS A 7 -8.95 -3.48 16.76
N GLN A 8 -9.27 -4.66 17.27
CA GLN A 8 -9.90 -5.71 16.47
C GLN A 8 -11.28 -5.28 15.98
N THR A 9 -12.08 -4.63 16.83
CA THR A 9 -13.40 -4.12 16.46
C THR A 9 -13.29 -3.09 15.35
N GLN A 10 -12.35 -2.15 15.47
CA GLN A 10 -12.12 -1.14 14.44
C GLN A 10 -11.66 -1.76 13.11
N ARG A 11 -10.78 -2.75 13.15
CA ARG A 11 -10.31 -3.46 11.95
C ARG A 11 -11.45 -4.19 11.24
N ARG A 12 -12.34 -4.84 12.01
CA ARG A 12 -13.52 -5.52 11.44
C ARG A 12 -14.46 -4.52 10.80
N ALA A 13 -14.74 -3.40 11.47
CA ALA A 13 -15.61 -2.35 10.94
C ALA A 13 -15.04 -1.77 9.65
N GLY A 14 -13.74 -1.50 9.61
CA GLY A 14 -13.06 -0.99 8.42
C GLY A 14 -13.12 -1.96 7.25
N ARG A 15 -12.87 -3.25 7.51
CA ARG A 15 -12.98 -4.29 6.46
C ARG A 15 -14.40 -4.43 5.96
N ALA A 16 -15.39 -4.42 6.86
CA ALA A 16 -16.79 -4.51 6.47
C ALA A 16 -17.22 -3.32 5.63
N ALA A 17 -16.80 -2.11 5.99
CA ALA A 17 -17.07 -0.90 5.24
C ALA A 17 -16.47 -0.98 3.83
N ARG A 18 -15.21 -1.44 3.70
CA ARG A 18 -14.56 -1.59 2.40
C ARG A 18 -15.26 -2.64 1.53
N ARG A 19 -15.67 -3.77 2.12
CA ARG A 19 -16.37 -4.84 1.39
C ARG A 19 -17.76 -4.42 0.94
N ALA A 20 -18.40 -3.51 1.67
CA ALA A 20 -19.73 -3.00 1.32
C ALA A 20 -19.70 -2.04 0.12
N LEU A 21 -18.54 -1.52 -0.26
CA LEU A 21 -18.41 -0.64 -1.42
C LEU A 21 -18.63 -1.43 -2.71
N SER A 22 -19.38 -0.80 -3.66
CA SER A 22 -19.47 -1.34 -5.01
C SER A 22 -18.12 -1.28 -5.71
N ALA A 23 -17.95 -2.04 -6.78
CA ALA A 23 -16.71 -2.00 -7.58
C ALA A 23 -16.43 -0.59 -8.10
N GLN A 24 -17.48 0.12 -8.54
CA GLN A 24 -17.37 1.49 -9.04
C GLN A 24 -16.95 2.46 -7.94
N ALA A 25 -17.59 2.39 -6.76
CA ALA A 25 -17.24 3.25 -5.62
C ALA A 25 -15.82 2.98 -5.14
N ARG A 26 -15.41 1.71 -5.14
CA ARG A 26 -14.05 1.30 -4.75
C ARG A 26 -13.02 1.85 -5.73
N ALA A 27 -13.27 1.74 -7.03
CA ALA A 27 -12.37 2.28 -8.05
C ALA A 27 -12.23 3.80 -7.92
N ALA A 28 -13.34 4.52 -7.68
CA ALA A 28 -13.32 5.96 -7.48
C ALA A 28 -12.54 6.36 -6.23
N ALA A 29 -12.72 5.63 -5.12
CA ALA A 29 -12.00 5.89 -3.88
C ALA A 29 -10.49 5.63 -4.05
N ASN A 30 -10.11 4.56 -4.73
CA ASN A 30 -8.71 4.25 -5.01
C ASN A 30 -8.06 5.31 -5.90
N ALA A 31 -8.76 5.78 -6.93
CA ALA A 31 -8.27 6.84 -7.80
C ALA A 31 -8.04 8.14 -7.04
N ALA A 32 -9.00 8.52 -6.17
CA ALA A 32 -8.88 9.72 -5.35
C ALA A 32 -7.71 9.61 -4.36
N LEU A 33 -7.54 8.46 -3.73
CA LEU A 33 -6.43 8.21 -2.81
C LEU A 33 -5.08 8.34 -3.53
N CYS A 34 -4.94 7.72 -4.69
CA CYS A 34 -3.70 7.81 -5.48
C CYS A 34 -3.39 9.24 -5.90
N ALA A 35 -4.40 10.01 -6.33
CA ALA A 35 -4.24 11.40 -6.71
C ALA A 35 -3.80 12.26 -5.51
N ASN A 36 -4.42 12.04 -4.35
CA ASN A 36 -4.08 12.79 -3.13
C ASN A 36 -2.67 12.47 -2.65
N LEU A 37 -2.26 11.21 -2.69
CA LEU A 37 -0.90 10.80 -2.33
C LEU A 37 0.13 11.48 -3.24
N TRP A 38 -0.16 11.57 -4.53
CA TRP A 38 0.77 12.17 -5.49
C TRP A 38 1.00 13.66 -5.23
N GLN A 39 0.04 14.35 -4.61
CA GLN A 39 0.15 15.79 -4.31
C GLN A 39 1.02 16.09 -3.10
N LEU A 40 1.37 15.10 -2.29
CA LEU A 40 2.22 15.30 -1.13
C LEU A 40 3.65 15.63 -1.54
N ASP A 41 4.22 16.69 -0.96
CA ASP A 41 5.61 17.09 -1.23
C ASP A 41 6.58 15.97 -0.89
N ALA A 42 6.35 15.27 0.20
CA ALA A 42 7.18 14.14 0.62
C ALA A 42 7.23 13.04 -0.44
N VAL A 43 6.10 12.79 -1.12
CA VAL A 43 6.03 11.81 -2.21
C VAL A 43 6.78 12.32 -3.45
N GLN A 44 6.55 13.57 -3.84
CA GLN A 44 7.18 14.13 -5.02
C GLN A 44 8.70 14.22 -4.89
N ASN A 45 9.20 14.49 -3.71
CA ASN A 45 10.63 14.60 -3.43
C ASN A 45 11.31 13.26 -3.13
N ALA A 46 10.55 12.20 -2.90
CA ALA A 46 11.12 10.89 -2.58
C ALA A 46 11.71 10.23 -3.82
N GLN A 47 12.87 9.60 -3.66
CA GLN A 47 13.48 8.75 -4.69
C GLN A 47 12.99 7.32 -4.56
N THR A 48 12.81 6.86 -3.33
CA THR A 48 12.34 5.51 -3.00
C THR A 48 11.09 5.61 -2.15
N ILE A 49 10.08 4.82 -2.49
CA ILE A 49 8.80 4.78 -1.78
C ILE A 49 8.52 3.35 -1.36
N LEU A 50 8.23 3.16 -0.08
CA LEU A 50 7.80 1.86 0.44
C LEU A 50 6.28 1.74 0.30
N LEU A 51 5.83 0.73 -0.43
CA LEU A 51 4.42 0.45 -0.67
C LEU A 51 4.06 -0.95 -0.20
N TYR A 52 2.78 -1.24 -0.17
CA TYR A 52 2.29 -2.61 0.03
C TYR A 52 1.55 -3.09 -1.23
N ALA A 53 1.54 -4.40 -1.44
CA ALA A 53 0.69 -5.01 -2.46
C ALA A 53 -0.70 -5.23 -1.87
N ALA A 54 -1.73 -4.65 -2.49
CA ALA A 54 -3.10 -4.76 -1.98
C ALA A 54 -3.59 -6.21 -2.03
N PHE A 55 -4.29 -6.62 -0.99
CA PHE A 55 -4.89 -7.95 -0.87
C PHE A 55 -6.34 -7.82 -0.43
N GLY A 56 -7.23 -8.54 -1.10
CA GLY A 56 -8.65 -8.54 -0.76
C GLY A 56 -9.29 -7.16 -0.94
N SER A 57 -9.87 -6.62 0.14
CA SER A 57 -10.56 -5.33 0.12
C SER A 57 -9.68 -4.13 0.46
N GLU A 58 -8.37 -4.31 0.57
CA GLU A 58 -7.44 -3.22 0.84
C GLU A 58 -7.44 -2.20 -0.30
N ALA A 59 -7.10 -0.95 0.03
CA ALA A 59 -7.00 0.10 -0.99
C ALA A 59 -5.93 -0.26 -2.02
N ASP A 60 -6.28 -0.11 -3.30
CA ASP A 60 -5.40 -0.46 -4.42
C ASP A 60 -4.61 0.77 -4.85
N LEU A 61 -3.29 0.72 -4.71
CA LEU A 61 -2.36 1.79 -5.07
C LEU A 61 -1.63 1.53 -6.40
N SER A 62 -2.14 0.61 -7.23
CA SER A 62 -1.49 0.25 -8.51
C SER A 62 -1.28 1.46 -9.41
N ALA A 63 -2.27 2.34 -9.54
CA ALA A 63 -2.16 3.54 -10.38
C ALA A 63 -1.07 4.49 -9.86
N PHE A 64 -0.97 4.64 -8.54
CA PHE A 64 0.10 5.42 -7.91
C PHE A 64 1.47 4.80 -8.19
N ALA A 65 1.58 3.47 -8.06
CA ALA A 65 2.81 2.75 -8.31
C ALA A 65 3.29 2.91 -9.76
N GLU A 66 2.38 2.78 -10.72
CA GLU A 66 2.71 2.95 -12.15
C GLU A 66 3.21 4.37 -12.43
N LYS A 67 2.55 5.39 -11.86
CA LYS A 67 2.96 6.78 -12.03
C LYS A 67 4.33 7.05 -11.42
N ALA A 68 4.58 6.52 -10.22
CA ALA A 68 5.86 6.67 -9.53
C ALA A 68 7.00 6.05 -10.34
N GLN A 69 6.81 4.85 -10.89
CA GLN A 69 7.78 4.21 -11.76
C GLN A 69 8.02 5.00 -13.05
N ALA A 70 6.96 5.54 -13.65
CA ALA A 70 7.08 6.36 -14.84
C ALA A 70 7.88 7.65 -14.58
N GLN A 71 7.88 8.14 -13.35
CA GLN A 71 8.67 9.31 -12.94
C GLN A 71 10.08 8.94 -12.47
N GLY A 72 10.48 7.69 -12.63
CA GLY A 72 11.82 7.24 -12.28
C GLY A 72 12.06 6.95 -10.81
N LYS A 73 11.00 6.83 -10.02
CA LYS A 73 11.13 6.50 -8.60
C LYS A 73 11.27 5.00 -8.40
N THR A 74 11.98 4.62 -7.33
CA THR A 74 12.12 3.23 -6.92
C THR A 74 10.99 2.86 -5.96
N LEU A 75 10.33 1.74 -6.19
CA LEU A 75 9.31 1.21 -5.30
C LEU A 75 9.87 0.03 -4.52
N ALA A 76 9.66 0.03 -3.21
CA ALA A 76 10.03 -1.07 -2.33
C ALA A 76 8.78 -1.60 -1.63
N TYR A 77 8.79 -2.88 -1.30
CA TYR A 77 7.67 -3.55 -0.65
C TYR A 77 8.16 -4.32 0.58
N PRO A 78 7.35 -4.39 1.64
CA PRO A 78 7.73 -5.20 2.80
C PRO A 78 7.68 -6.69 2.45
N VAL A 79 8.72 -7.40 2.81
CA VAL A 79 8.81 -8.86 2.66
C VAL A 79 8.95 -9.47 4.04
N CYS A 80 8.10 -10.44 4.36
CA CYS A 80 8.16 -11.15 5.62
C CYS A 80 9.33 -12.13 5.61
N GLY A 81 10.19 -12.01 6.61
CA GLY A 81 11.30 -12.94 6.84
C GLY A 81 11.01 -13.87 8.00
N GLU A 82 12.03 -14.59 8.45
CA GLU A 82 11.93 -15.46 9.61
C GLU A 82 11.70 -14.66 10.89
N ALA A 83 11.08 -15.29 11.89
CA ALA A 83 10.86 -14.73 13.22
C ALA A 83 10.17 -13.36 13.21
N TYR A 84 9.15 -13.20 12.37
CA TYR A 84 8.38 -11.96 12.24
C TYR A 84 9.17 -10.75 11.76
N SER A 85 10.34 -10.95 11.18
CA SER A 85 11.11 -9.86 10.61
C SER A 85 10.48 -9.38 9.30
N LEU A 86 10.64 -8.09 9.02
CA LEU A 86 10.25 -7.49 7.75
C LEU A 86 11.47 -6.85 7.11
N THR A 87 11.59 -7.03 5.80
CA THR A 87 12.67 -6.45 5.00
C THR A 87 12.05 -5.68 3.84
N ALA A 88 12.58 -4.51 3.53
CA ALA A 88 12.19 -3.78 2.33
C ALA A 88 12.90 -4.41 1.13
N ALA A 89 12.15 -4.68 0.06
CA ALA A 89 12.68 -5.29 -1.15
C ALA A 89 12.14 -4.61 -2.39
N VAL A 90 12.92 -4.60 -3.45
CA VAL A 90 12.55 -4.06 -4.75
C VAL A 90 12.33 -5.22 -5.72
N PRO A 91 11.27 -5.19 -6.55
CA PRO A 91 11.11 -6.21 -7.61
C PRO A 91 12.28 -6.14 -8.58
N GLY A 92 12.93 -7.27 -8.80
CA GLY A 92 14.03 -7.42 -9.75
C GLY A 92 13.73 -8.50 -10.77
N PRO A 93 14.59 -8.69 -11.78
CA PRO A 93 14.37 -9.67 -12.84
C PRO A 93 14.30 -11.11 -12.34
N ASP A 94 14.97 -11.41 -11.24
CA ASP A 94 15.01 -12.75 -10.64
C ASP A 94 14.20 -12.84 -9.34
N GLY A 95 13.28 -11.90 -9.11
CA GLY A 95 12.47 -11.85 -7.89
C GLY A 95 12.76 -10.59 -7.08
N TRP A 96 12.65 -10.72 -5.77
CA TRP A 96 12.81 -9.58 -4.86
C TRP A 96 14.30 -9.36 -4.52
N GLU A 97 14.73 -8.10 -4.63
CA GLU A 97 16.07 -7.68 -4.26
C GLU A 97 16.02 -6.89 -2.95
N THR A 98 16.94 -7.17 -2.05
CA THR A 98 17.05 -6.51 -0.74
C THR A 98 18.32 -5.67 -0.66
N GLY A 99 18.48 -4.93 0.42
CA GLY A 99 19.68 -4.15 0.67
C GLY A 99 19.65 -2.74 0.13
N LEU A 100 18.48 -2.16 0.12
CA LEU A 100 18.29 -0.75 -0.25
C LEU A 100 18.91 0.17 0.79
#